data_1f1a772440902e66b10c23b761cf4546
#
_entry.id   1f1a772440902e66b10c23b761cf4546
#
_cell.length_a   1.000
_cell.length_b   1.000
_cell.length_c   1.000
_cell.angle_alpha   90.00
_cell.angle_beta   90.00
_cell.angle_gamma   90.00
#
_symmetry.space_group_name_H-M   'P 1'
#
loop_
_entity.id
_entity.type
_entity.pdbx_description
1 polymer ?
#
loop_
_entity_poly.entity_id
_entity_poly.type
_entity_poly.pdbx_seq_one_letter_code
_entity_poly.pdbx_strand_id
1 'polypeptide(L)'
;MNILDKVIAYFNPERAARRAYFRSSLERGYDAASTDRLSGDWMPVFGTAEQVASGQRDLIRGRARAAELNSDLAESVVLALLRNVVGTGIKPQCKIKTRAGKLNERLNKKIEEAWADWVDKENADIRGISTFYELQEMALRRMVYDGEILVNMTYEGADIPLSLQLIEGENIGAVSVSENGNNIVNGVEVNKYGRPIAYHVFQTDPLGIRSFNEARLPSNRAFLLHKPRRPSELRGVSMLALVLKRIHDVDEYMDADLIAARVAACFGAFVTSSTGSAPMVANKIDSKGKKVRSMAPGIIQHLRAGESISFAEPKRNAGTASEYSATQTRRIASGMGLSADIVTRNISGNFSAARQNMLEDQQSFKQMQRFIIEHFCMPVWRAFIEACYLKGIIPANDYAANPKLYKKVAWLAPGWSWIDPVKEVNANKEAIKAGLTTLEDVCSASGKDWEEVLEQRKLEQDRIKELGVALDMNGDITNLADDNATDMKGDDS
;
A
#
# COMPACT_ATOMS: atom_id res chain seq x y z
N MET A 1 -8.78 32.22 43.42
CA MET A 1 -8.63 33.68 43.26
C MET A 1 -7.26 34.09 43.78
N ASN A 2 -6.42 34.66 42.90
CA ASN A 2 -5.11 35.18 43.31
C ASN A 2 -5.27 36.44 44.16
N ILE A 3 -4.27 36.76 44.97
CA ILE A 3 -4.25 37.95 45.88
C ILE A 3 -4.55 39.23 45.09
N LEU A 4 -4.02 39.38 43.88
CA LEU A 4 -4.30 40.47 42.94
C LEU A 4 -5.80 40.58 42.55
N ASP A 5 -6.48 39.46 42.38
CA ASP A 5 -7.91 39.46 42.02
C ASP A 5 -8.79 39.91 43.20
N LYS A 6 -8.39 39.62 44.42
CA LYS A 6 -9.06 40.11 45.64
C LYS A 6 -8.88 41.63 45.79
N VAL A 7 -7.71 42.15 45.51
CA VAL A 7 -7.43 43.60 45.58
C VAL A 7 -8.22 44.36 44.49
N ILE A 8 -8.24 43.83 43.25
CA ILE A 8 -8.99 44.43 42.16
C ILE A 8 -10.51 44.35 42.43
N ALA A 9 -11.02 43.29 43.04
CA ALA A 9 -12.44 43.19 43.40
C ALA A 9 -12.86 44.23 44.45
N TYR A 10 -11.95 44.58 45.34
CA TYR A 10 -12.23 45.60 46.37
C TYR A 10 -12.28 47.02 45.77
N PHE A 11 -11.40 47.37 44.84
CA PHE A 11 -11.33 48.69 44.22
C PHE A 11 -12.19 48.88 42.98
N ASN A 12 -12.45 47.86 42.22
CA ASN A 12 -13.23 47.92 40.99
C ASN A 12 -13.94 46.60 40.67
N PRO A 13 -15.14 46.38 41.19
CA PRO A 13 -15.90 45.13 41.07
C PRO A 13 -16.24 44.76 39.62
N GLU A 14 -16.47 45.74 38.72
CA GLU A 14 -16.71 45.49 37.30
C GLU A 14 -15.48 44.91 36.57
N ARG A 15 -14.30 45.46 36.86
CA ARG A 15 -13.05 44.88 36.30
C ARG A 15 -12.75 43.48 36.84
N ALA A 16 -13.04 43.22 38.10
CA ALA A 16 -12.91 41.91 38.66
C ALA A 16 -13.88 40.91 38.03
N ALA A 17 -15.13 41.32 37.83
CA ALA A 17 -16.13 40.46 37.14
C ALA A 17 -15.76 40.18 35.69
N ARG A 18 -15.28 41.17 34.92
CA ARG A 18 -14.77 40.97 33.56
C ARG A 18 -13.57 40.01 33.54
N ARG A 19 -12.61 40.14 34.44
CA ARG A 19 -11.46 39.23 34.54
C ARG A 19 -11.89 37.83 34.94
N ALA A 20 -12.83 37.67 35.88
CA ALA A 20 -13.38 36.38 36.25
C ALA A 20 -14.14 35.74 35.07
N TYR A 21 -14.92 36.52 34.30
CA TYR A 21 -15.59 36.07 33.10
C TYR A 21 -14.58 35.61 32.03
N PHE A 22 -13.57 36.43 31.71
CA PHE A 22 -12.53 36.04 30.74
C PHE A 22 -11.74 34.82 31.22
N ARG A 23 -11.48 34.69 32.50
CA ARG A 23 -10.81 33.50 33.06
C ARG A 23 -11.69 32.26 32.99
N SER A 24 -12.96 32.37 33.31
CA SER A 24 -13.92 31.26 33.20
C SER A 24 -14.20 30.88 31.74
N SER A 25 -14.12 31.82 30.79
CA SER A 25 -14.23 31.51 29.37
C SER A 25 -12.96 30.88 28.81
N LEU A 26 -11.77 31.18 29.36
CA LEU A 26 -10.52 30.48 29.04
C LEU A 26 -10.46 29.07 29.67
N GLU A 27 -11.03 28.91 30.87
CA GLU A 27 -11.14 27.62 31.58
C GLU A 27 -12.21 26.68 30.99
N ARG A 28 -13.17 27.22 30.19
CA ARG A 28 -14.23 26.47 29.46
C ARG A 28 -13.83 26.16 28.02
N GLY A 29 -12.54 26.13 27.71
CA GLY A 29 -12.03 25.72 26.41
C GLY A 29 -12.16 24.21 26.17
N TYR A 30 -11.75 23.78 24.98
CA TYR A 30 -11.61 22.36 24.69
C TYR A 30 -10.52 21.74 25.57
N ASP A 31 -10.76 20.58 26.16
CA ASP A 31 -9.78 19.84 26.97
C ASP A 31 -8.50 19.56 26.16
N ALA A 32 -8.62 19.40 24.83
CA ALA A 32 -7.48 19.25 23.93
C ALA A 32 -6.55 20.47 23.86
N ALA A 33 -6.96 21.64 24.34
CA ALA A 33 -6.16 22.86 24.43
C ALA A 33 -5.65 23.12 25.86
N SER A 34 -5.86 22.20 26.79
CA SER A 34 -5.37 22.31 28.16
C SER A 34 -3.84 22.31 28.18
N THR A 35 -3.27 23.19 29.01
CA THR A 35 -1.82 23.31 29.27
C THR A 35 -1.50 23.03 30.72
N ASP A 36 -2.31 22.20 31.39
CA ASP A 36 -2.09 21.79 32.75
C ASP A 36 -0.87 20.85 32.88
N ARG A 37 -0.58 20.44 34.13
CA ARG A 37 0.57 19.56 34.43
C ARG A 37 0.54 18.22 33.69
N LEU A 38 -0.65 17.72 33.32
CA LEU A 38 -0.82 16.43 32.60
C LEU A 38 -0.67 16.60 31.09
N SER A 39 -0.94 17.80 30.57
CA SER A 39 -0.88 18.14 29.15
C SER A 39 0.35 18.98 28.76
N GLY A 40 1.18 19.36 29.74
CA GLY A 40 2.34 20.26 29.53
C GLY A 40 3.38 19.76 28.56
N ASP A 41 3.54 18.44 28.45
CA ASP A 41 4.47 17.78 27.51
C ASP A 41 3.86 17.63 26.10
N TRP A 42 2.58 17.91 25.92
CA TRP A 42 1.91 17.82 24.62
C TRP A 42 2.12 19.11 23.80
N MET A 43 3.29 19.16 23.18
CA MET A 43 3.69 20.32 22.37
C MET A 43 2.93 20.36 21.04
N PRO A 44 2.23 21.48 20.74
CA PRO A 44 1.54 21.63 19.46
C PRO A 44 2.54 21.86 18.32
N VAL A 45 2.22 21.32 17.14
CA VAL A 45 3.01 21.50 15.92
C VAL A 45 2.35 22.59 15.05
N PHE A 46 3.02 23.71 14.90
CA PHE A 46 2.58 24.84 14.07
C PHE A 46 3.37 24.86 12.75
N GLY A 47 2.79 25.50 11.75
CA GLY A 47 3.40 25.71 10.43
C GLY A 47 2.69 25.00 9.28
N THR A 48 3.13 25.30 8.06
CA THR A 48 2.66 24.62 6.86
C THR A 48 3.14 23.17 6.85
N ALA A 49 2.47 22.31 6.06
CA ALA A 49 2.88 20.91 5.96
C ALA A 49 4.36 20.79 5.56
N GLU A 50 4.80 21.59 4.61
CA GLU A 50 6.15 21.56 4.09
C GLU A 50 7.20 22.04 5.11
N GLN A 51 6.88 23.07 5.92
CA GLN A 51 7.77 23.52 7.00
C GLN A 51 7.97 22.45 8.07
N VAL A 52 6.92 21.71 8.39
CA VAL A 52 6.99 20.62 9.39
C VAL A 52 7.70 19.40 8.84
N ALA A 53 7.43 19.04 7.59
CA ALA A 53 7.92 17.79 7.00
C ALA A 53 9.36 17.88 6.48
N SER A 54 9.79 19.05 5.98
CA SER A 54 11.08 19.19 5.28
C SER A 54 12.29 18.73 6.09
N GLY A 55 12.35 19.06 7.38
CA GLY A 55 13.46 18.65 8.26
C GLY A 55 13.43 17.18 8.71
N GLN A 56 12.34 16.47 8.50
CA GLN A 56 12.13 15.10 8.99
C GLN A 56 11.94 14.08 7.87
N ARG A 57 11.63 14.53 6.65
CA ARG A 57 11.27 13.66 5.52
C ARG A 57 12.34 12.62 5.22
N ASP A 58 13.58 13.02 5.12
CA ASP A 58 14.69 12.12 4.78
C ASP A 58 14.97 11.11 5.88
N LEU A 59 14.86 11.52 7.14
CA LEU A 59 14.99 10.60 8.27
C LEU A 59 13.85 9.57 8.29
N ILE A 60 12.61 10.01 8.06
CA ILE A 60 11.45 9.11 7.99
C ILE A 60 11.62 8.13 6.83
N ARG A 61 12.04 8.61 5.65
CA ARG A 61 12.32 7.77 4.47
C ARG A 61 13.40 6.74 4.76
N GLY A 62 14.51 7.15 5.35
CA GLY A 62 15.60 6.24 5.72
C GLY A 62 15.16 5.16 6.70
N ARG A 63 14.36 5.51 7.71
CA ARG A 63 13.77 4.54 8.65
C ARG A 63 12.74 3.61 7.98
N ALA A 64 11.93 4.13 7.08
CA ALA A 64 10.97 3.31 6.32
C ALA A 64 11.69 2.29 5.43
N ARG A 65 12.78 2.69 4.76
CA ARG A 65 13.64 1.78 3.97
C ARG A 65 14.35 0.75 4.86
N ALA A 66 14.78 1.13 6.05
CA ALA A 66 15.33 0.16 7.02
C ALA A 66 14.27 -0.87 7.44
N ALA A 67 13.01 -0.45 7.62
CA ALA A 67 11.90 -1.36 7.90
C ALA A 67 11.57 -2.24 6.68
N GLU A 68 11.68 -1.73 5.44
CA GLU A 68 11.52 -2.53 4.22
C GLU A 68 12.51 -3.69 4.15
N LEU A 69 13.74 -3.46 4.63
CA LEU A 69 14.81 -4.47 4.59
C LEU A 69 14.76 -5.47 5.75
N ASN A 70 14.19 -5.08 6.91
CA ASN A 70 14.39 -5.82 8.15
C ASN A 70 13.09 -6.16 8.91
N SER A 71 11.93 -5.62 8.52
CA SER A 71 10.65 -5.86 9.21
C SER A 71 9.67 -6.63 8.32
N ASP A 72 9.37 -7.85 8.72
CA ASP A 72 8.36 -8.70 8.08
C ASP A 72 6.95 -8.10 8.22
N LEU A 73 6.67 -7.42 9.33
CA LEU A 73 5.39 -6.75 9.56
C LEU A 73 5.20 -5.55 8.62
N ALA A 74 6.25 -4.72 8.43
CA ALA A 74 6.21 -3.62 7.47
C ALA A 74 5.96 -4.13 6.05
N GLU A 75 6.69 -5.16 5.63
CA GLU A 75 6.54 -5.76 4.31
C GLU A 75 5.16 -6.42 4.14
N SER A 76 4.61 -7.06 5.18
CA SER A 76 3.26 -7.66 5.13
C SER A 76 2.18 -6.62 4.86
N VAL A 77 2.26 -5.44 5.46
CA VAL A 77 1.36 -4.31 5.20
C VAL A 77 1.46 -3.84 3.75
N VAL A 78 2.68 -3.67 3.26
CA VAL A 78 2.92 -3.18 1.89
C VAL A 78 2.49 -4.20 0.86
N LEU A 79 2.80 -5.49 1.06
CA LEU A 79 2.34 -6.58 0.18
C LEU A 79 0.81 -6.70 0.14
N ALA A 80 0.11 -6.42 1.25
CA ALA A 80 -1.35 -6.39 1.26
C ALA A 80 -1.88 -5.28 0.34
N LEU A 81 -1.26 -4.09 0.35
CA LEU A 81 -1.60 -2.99 -0.56
C LEU A 81 -1.26 -3.35 -2.01
N LEU A 82 -0.04 -3.80 -2.31
CA LEU A 82 0.40 -4.10 -3.67
C LEU A 82 -0.52 -5.12 -4.36
N ARG A 83 -0.82 -6.23 -3.68
CA ARG A 83 -1.67 -7.30 -4.24
C ARG A 83 -3.10 -6.86 -4.52
N ASN A 84 -3.67 -6.01 -3.68
CA ASN A 84 -5.08 -5.63 -3.80
C ASN A 84 -5.29 -4.33 -4.58
N VAL A 85 -4.26 -3.49 -4.73
CA VAL A 85 -4.36 -2.23 -5.46
C VAL A 85 -3.91 -2.38 -6.91
N VAL A 86 -2.73 -2.91 -7.12
CA VAL A 86 -2.14 -3.10 -8.46
C VAL A 86 -2.29 -4.54 -8.94
N GLY A 87 -2.03 -5.53 -8.07
CA GLY A 87 -2.11 -6.95 -8.39
C GLY A 87 -1.32 -7.31 -9.65
N THR A 88 -1.99 -7.81 -10.67
CA THR A 88 -1.39 -8.12 -11.98
C THR A 88 -1.32 -6.94 -12.94
N GLY A 89 -1.63 -5.74 -12.46
CA GLY A 89 -1.62 -4.50 -13.23
C GLY A 89 -3.02 -3.93 -13.51
N ILE A 90 -3.08 -2.61 -13.52
CA ILE A 90 -4.29 -1.85 -13.87
C ILE A 90 -4.24 -1.61 -15.38
N LYS A 91 -5.23 -2.15 -16.12
CA LYS A 91 -5.27 -2.17 -17.57
C LYS A 91 -6.22 -1.11 -18.13
N PRO A 92 -5.87 -0.41 -19.22
CA PRO A 92 -6.79 0.51 -19.87
C PRO A 92 -7.74 -0.23 -20.82
N GLN A 93 -8.96 0.26 -20.90
CA GLN A 93 -9.93 -0.07 -21.93
C GLN A 93 -10.28 1.21 -22.68
N CYS A 94 -10.00 1.26 -23.97
CA CYS A 94 -10.19 2.46 -24.78
C CYS A 94 -11.68 2.73 -25.00
N LYS A 95 -12.14 3.94 -24.73
CA LYS A 95 -13.56 4.35 -24.86
C LYS A 95 -13.73 5.54 -25.79
N ILE A 96 -12.99 5.59 -26.88
CA ILE A 96 -13.11 6.64 -27.90
C ILE A 96 -14.41 6.46 -28.67
N LYS A 97 -15.16 7.56 -28.80
CA LYS A 97 -16.42 7.59 -29.52
C LYS A 97 -16.27 8.33 -30.84
N THR A 98 -17.02 7.91 -31.83
CA THR A 98 -17.20 8.63 -33.11
C THR A 98 -17.94 9.96 -32.87
N ARG A 99 -17.95 10.84 -33.87
CA ARG A 99 -18.76 12.09 -33.81
C ARG A 99 -20.26 11.82 -33.58
N ALA A 100 -20.73 10.64 -34.00
CA ALA A 100 -22.13 10.21 -33.80
C ALA A 100 -22.39 9.64 -32.38
N GLY A 101 -21.40 9.66 -31.47
CA GLY A 101 -21.52 9.17 -30.09
C GLY A 101 -21.39 7.65 -29.92
N LYS A 102 -21.24 6.87 -30.97
CA LYS A 102 -21.00 5.41 -30.92
C LYS A 102 -19.53 5.12 -30.68
N LEU A 103 -19.19 4.00 -30.05
CA LEU A 103 -17.80 3.56 -29.85
C LEU A 103 -17.12 3.38 -31.22
N ASN A 104 -15.87 3.78 -31.33
CA ASN A 104 -15.05 3.59 -32.52
C ASN A 104 -14.22 2.29 -32.33
N GLU A 105 -14.87 1.15 -32.43
CA GLU A 105 -14.27 -0.18 -32.19
C GLU A 105 -12.94 -0.37 -32.93
N ARG A 106 -12.89 -0.04 -34.21
CA ARG A 106 -11.68 -0.22 -35.04
C ARG A 106 -10.49 0.60 -34.54
N LEU A 107 -10.73 1.84 -34.09
CA LEU A 107 -9.66 2.70 -33.54
C LEU A 107 -9.29 2.28 -32.16
N ASN A 108 -10.27 1.96 -31.30
CA ASN A 108 -10.05 1.50 -29.94
C ASN A 108 -9.17 0.25 -29.94
N LYS A 109 -9.51 -0.75 -30.77
CA LYS A 109 -8.72 -1.98 -30.91
C LYS A 109 -7.28 -1.71 -31.36
N LYS A 110 -7.07 -0.82 -32.34
CA LYS A 110 -5.70 -0.45 -32.77
C LYS A 110 -4.89 0.21 -31.67
N ILE A 111 -5.52 1.04 -30.83
CA ILE A 111 -4.84 1.72 -29.72
C ILE A 111 -4.54 0.71 -28.60
N GLU A 112 -5.43 -0.24 -28.35
CA GLU A 112 -5.22 -1.31 -27.37
C GLU A 112 -4.13 -2.28 -27.79
N GLU A 113 -4.07 -2.65 -29.06
CA GLU A 113 -2.96 -3.43 -29.65
C GLU A 113 -1.62 -2.68 -29.48
N ALA A 114 -1.60 -1.39 -29.82
CA ALA A 114 -0.41 -0.56 -29.64
C ALA A 114 -0.02 -0.39 -28.16
N TRP A 115 -1.00 -0.37 -27.25
CA TRP A 115 -0.74 -0.39 -25.81
C TRP A 115 -0.16 -1.72 -25.37
N ALA A 116 -0.69 -2.85 -25.85
CA ALA A 116 -0.17 -4.17 -25.53
C ALA A 116 1.29 -4.34 -25.93
N ASP A 117 1.69 -3.78 -27.07
CA ASP A 117 3.09 -3.75 -27.52
C ASP A 117 3.95 -2.80 -26.66
N TRP A 118 3.36 -1.65 -26.25
CA TRP A 118 4.09 -0.63 -25.50
C TRP A 118 4.35 -1.02 -24.04
N VAL A 119 3.50 -1.81 -23.40
CA VAL A 119 3.64 -2.19 -21.99
C VAL A 119 4.85 -3.05 -21.70
N ASP A 120 5.46 -3.65 -22.73
CA ASP A 120 6.65 -4.47 -22.56
C ASP A 120 7.83 -3.66 -22.01
N LYS A 121 8.69 -4.34 -21.27
CA LYS A 121 9.83 -3.74 -20.56
C LYS A 121 10.74 -2.90 -21.45
N GLU A 122 10.91 -3.33 -22.71
CA GLU A 122 11.81 -2.68 -23.67
C GLU A 122 11.26 -1.32 -24.14
N ASN A 123 9.97 -1.10 -24.04
CA ASN A 123 9.30 0.10 -24.48
C ASN A 123 8.86 1.00 -23.32
N ALA A 124 8.23 0.42 -22.29
CA ALA A 124 7.65 1.18 -21.19
C ALA A 124 8.70 1.77 -20.24
N ASP A 125 9.76 1.03 -19.96
CA ASP A 125 10.85 1.46 -19.08
C ASP A 125 12.04 1.92 -19.89
N ILE A 126 12.54 3.13 -19.64
CA ILE A 126 13.74 3.65 -20.29
C ILE A 126 14.99 2.78 -20.02
N ARG A 127 14.99 2.04 -18.92
CA ARG A 127 16.06 1.10 -18.55
C ARG A 127 15.90 -0.28 -19.20
N GLY A 128 14.74 -0.56 -19.81
CA GLY A 128 14.42 -1.85 -20.42
C GLY A 128 14.32 -3.03 -19.45
N ILE A 129 14.00 -2.76 -18.17
CA ILE A 129 13.99 -3.79 -17.11
C ILE A 129 12.58 -4.19 -16.73
N SER A 130 11.67 -3.22 -16.59
CA SER A 130 10.35 -3.41 -16.02
C SER A 130 9.24 -3.14 -17.03
N THR A 131 8.22 -3.99 -17.02
CA THR A 131 6.97 -3.74 -17.74
C THR A 131 6.21 -2.56 -17.12
N PHE A 132 5.26 -1.99 -17.84
CA PHE A 132 4.43 -0.91 -17.29
C PHE A 132 3.70 -1.33 -16.00
N TYR A 133 3.29 -2.59 -15.90
CA TYR A 133 2.59 -3.10 -14.72
C TYR A 133 3.52 -3.26 -13.51
N GLU A 134 4.76 -3.65 -13.73
CA GLU A 134 5.80 -3.65 -12.68
C GLU A 134 6.18 -2.22 -12.26
N LEU A 135 6.17 -1.26 -13.20
CA LEU A 135 6.35 0.16 -12.85
C LEU A 135 5.20 0.70 -11.99
N GLN A 136 3.95 0.25 -12.21
CA GLN A 136 2.81 0.59 -11.33
C GLN A 136 3.04 0.06 -9.90
N GLU A 137 3.48 -1.18 -9.78
CA GLU A 137 3.77 -1.81 -8.49
C GLU A 137 4.91 -1.08 -7.77
N MET A 138 6.01 -0.82 -8.48
CA MET A 138 7.16 -0.11 -7.95
C MET A 138 6.79 1.32 -7.52
N ALA A 139 5.97 2.03 -8.31
CA ALA A 139 5.51 3.37 -7.97
C ALA A 139 4.66 3.37 -6.69
N LEU A 140 3.75 2.42 -6.54
CA LEU A 140 2.97 2.27 -5.31
C LEU A 140 3.86 1.91 -4.12
N ARG A 141 4.80 0.96 -4.28
CA ARG A 141 5.74 0.57 -3.23
C ARG A 141 6.56 1.76 -2.74
N ARG A 142 7.15 2.52 -3.66
CA ARG A 142 7.92 3.73 -3.30
C ARG A 142 7.04 4.80 -2.67
N MET A 143 5.82 4.99 -3.14
CA MET A 143 4.88 5.92 -2.49
C MET A 143 4.57 5.52 -1.05
N VAL A 144 4.47 4.22 -0.74
CA VAL A 144 4.21 3.75 0.63
C VAL A 144 5.44 3.92 1.51
N TYR A 145 6.62 3.44 1.08
CA TYR A 145 7.85 3.51 1.86
C TYR A 145 8.48 4.90 1.87
N ASP A 146 8.70 5.49 0.71
CA ASP A 146 9.44 6.76 0.57
C ASP A 146 8.50 7.98 0.71
N GLY A 147 7.19 7.77 0.52
CA GLY A 147 6.16 8.81 0.51
C GLY A 147 5.89 9.38 -0.87
N GLU A 148 6.83 9.27 -1.80
CA GLU A 148 6.77 9.86 -3.13
C GLU A 148 7.65 9.11 -4.13
N ILE A 149 7.32 9.27 -5.41
CA ILE A 149 8.16 8.89 -6.54
C ILE A 149 7.93 9.89 -7.68
N LEU A 150 8.99 10.37 -8.31
CA LEU A 150 8.89 11.23 -9.48
C LEU A 150 8.90 10.36 -10.73
N VAL A 151 7.91 10.58 -11.59
CA VAL A 151 7.77 9.89 -12.88
C VAL A 151 8.15 10.88 -13.97
N ASN A 152 9.21 10.58 -14.71
CA ASN A 152 9.63 11.33 -15.89
C ASN A 152 9.22 10.57 -17.14
N MET A 153 8.54 11.24 -18.04
CA MET A 153 8.11 10.74 -19.35
C MET A 153 9.11 11.21 -20.41
N THR A 154 9.89 10.30 -20.92
CA THR A 154 10.85 10.56 -22.00
C THR A 154 10.22 10.20 -23.33
N TYR A 155 10.51 10.99 -24.35
CA TYR A 155 10.02 10.75 -25.71
C TYR A 155 11.12 10.11 -26.59
N GLU A 156 11.91 9.27 -25.97
CA GLU A 156 12.91 8.42 -26.59
C GLU A 156 12.37 6.99 -26.62
N GLY A 157 12.37 6.34 -27.75
CA GLY A 157 11.85 4.99 -27.88
C GLY A 157 11.75 4.56 -29.33
N ALA A 158 11.79 3.25 -29.58
CA ALA A 158 11.93 2.70 -30.94
C ALA A 158 10.60 2.81 -31.72
N ASP A 159 9.51 2.35 -31.16
CA ASP A 159 8.25 2.21 -31.91
C ASP A 159 7.23 3.26 -31.53
N ILE A 160 6.85 3.34 -30.27
CA ILE A 160 6.03 4.42 -29.73
C ILE A 160 6.99 5.32 -28.94
N PRO A 161 7.14 6.60 -29.32
CA PRO A 161 8.13 7.50 -28.69
C PRO A 161 7.65 7.93 -27.29
N LEU A 162 7.64 7.00 -26.36
CA LEU A 162 7.34 7.22 -24.95
C LEU A 162 8.00 6.12 -24.13
N SER A 163 8.80 6.51 -23.13
CA SER A 163 9.29 5.61 -22.10
C SER A 163 9.22 6.32 -20.75
N LEU A 164 9.12 5.56 -19.67
CA LEU A 164 9.01 6.06 -18.30
C LEU A 164 10.33 5.88 -17.57
N GLN A 165 10.67 6.86 -16.76
CA GLN A 165 11.77 6.79 -15.81
C GLN A 165 11.21 7.07 -14.41
N LEU A 166 11.35 6.13 -13.50
CA LEU A 166 11.06 6.34 -12.09
C LEU A 166 12.30 6.90 -11.38
N ILE A 167 12.14 8.03 -10.72
CA ILE A 167 13.21 8.74 -10.03
C ILE A 167 12.85 8.82 -8.54
N GLU A 168 13.72 8.32 -7.68
CA GLU A 168 13.52 8.32 -6.24
C GLU A 168 13.50 9.73 -5.66
N GLY A 169 12.66 9.94 -4.65
CA GLY A 169 12.42 11.24 -4.04
C GLY A 169 13.66 11.91 -3.44
N GLU A 170 14.71 11.15 -3.11
CA GLU A 170 15.98 11.69 -2.63
C GLU A 170 16.77 12.40 -3.74
N ASN A 171 16.52 12.07 -5.01
CA ASN A 171 17.17 12.73 -6.14
C ASN A 171 16.49 14.05 -6.50
N ILE A 172 15.36 14.40 -5.89
CA ILE A 172 14.73 15.72 -6.05
C ILE A 172 15.52 16.72 -5.19
N GLY A 173 15.96 17.83 -5.81
CA GLY A 173 16.80 18.83 -5.14
C GLY A 173 16.21 19.35 -3.84
N ALA A 174 17.07 19.68 -2.89
CA ALA A 174 16.67 20.14 -1.56
C ALA A 174 16.65 21.68 -1.45
N VAL A 175 17.11 22.40 -2.46
CA VAL A 175 17.30 23.85 -2.38
C VAL A 175 15.95 24.56 -2.52
N SER A 176 15.71 25.53 -1.64
CA SER A 176 14.58 26.43 -1.69
C SER A 176 15.05 27.83 -2.09
N VAL A 177 14.79 28.23 -3.32
CA VAL A 177 15.23 29.51 -3.90
C VAL A 177 14.08 30.12 -4.71
N SER A 178 14.04 31.43 -4.84
CA SER A 178 13.14 32.11 -5.76
C SER A 178 13.88 32.41 -7.06
N GLU A 179 13.40 31.87 -8.17
CA GLU A 179 14.00 32.05 -9.49
C GLU A 179 12.93 32.42 -10.51
N ASN A 180 13.21 33.42 -11.35
CA ASN A 180 12.29 33.86 -12.44
C ASN A 180 10.86 34.16 -12.02
N GLY A 181 10.63 34.60 -10.77
CA GLY A 181 9.30 34.90 -10.23
C GLY A 181 8.51 33.69 -9.73
N ASN A 182 9.11 32.50 -9.76
CA ASN A 182 8.57 31.28 -9.18
C ASN A 182 9.35 30.92 -7.90
N ASN A 183 8.70 30.17 -7.01
CA ASN A 183 9.34 29.66 -5.80
C ASN A 183 9.74 28.19 -6.01
N ILE A 184 10.98 27.88 -5.73
CA ILE A 184 11.45 26.48 -5.66
C ILE A 184 11.43 26.08 -4.19
N VAL A 185 10.62 25.09 -3.85
CA VAL A 185 10.50 24.59 -2.48
C VAL A 185 10.86 23.11 -2.47
N ASN A 186 11.95 22.76 -1.79
CA ASN A 186 12.45 21.39 -1.72
C ASN A 186 12.54 20.71 -3.11
N GLY A 187 13.03 21.43 -4.12
CA GLY A 187 13.21 20.94 -5.48
C GLY A 187 11.95 20.95 -6.36
N VAL A 188 10.82 21.41 -5.84
CA VAL A 188 9.59 21.60 -6.63
C VAL A 188 9.41 23.08 -6.95
N GLU A 189 9.47 23.43 -8.22
CA GLU A 189 9.19 24.78 -8.71
C GLU A 189 7.69 24.99 -8.82
N VAL A 190 7.16 25.99 -8.13
CA VAL A 190 5.72 26.28 -8.06
C VAL A 190 5.39 27.71 -8.49
N ASN A 191 4.23 27.86 -9.09
CA ASN A 191 3.69 29.20 -9.39
C ASN A 191 3.12 29.86 -8.13
N LYS A 192 2.61 31.10 -8.28
CA LYS A 192 1.98 31.88 -7.21
C LYS A 192 0.80 31.20 -6.50
N TYR A 193 0.22 30.16 -7.09
CA TYR A 193 -0.88 29.37 -6.52
C TYR A 193 -0.42 28.04 -5.92
N GLY A 194 0.88 27.76 -5.87
CA GLY A 194 1.43 26.50 -5.38
C GLY A 194 1.32 25.34 -6.39
N ARG A 195 0.99 25.61 -7.68
CA ARG A 195 0.94 24.57 -8.70
C ARG A 195 2.35 24.24 -9.17
N PRO A 196 2.77 22.96 -9.17
CA PRO A 196 4.04 22.53 -9.71
C PRO A 196 4.18 22.90 -11.21
N ILE A 197 5.31 23.49 -11.58
CA ILE A 197 5.68 23.86 -12.94
C ILE A 197 6.85 23.01 -13.43
N ALA A 198 7.79 22.72 -12.54
CA ALA A 198 8.94 21.88 -12.83
C ALA A 198 9.47 21.21 -11.56
N TYR A 199 10.31 20.21 -11.78
CA TYR A 199 11.01 19.48 -10.73
C TYR A 199 12.51 19.59 -10.99
N HIS A 200 13.27 19.94 -9.97
CA HIS A 200 14.72 20.03 -10.01
C HIS A 200 15.29 18.70 -9.48
N VAL A 201 16.05 18.00 -10.32
CA VAL A 201 16.51 16.64 -10.03
C VAL A 201 18.01 16.57 -10.20
N PHE A 202 18.71 15.98 -9.23
CA PHE A 202 20.12 15.67 -9.36
C PHE A 202 20.32 14.54 -10.38
N GLN A 203 21.25 14.75 -11.29
CA GLN A 203 21.66 13.70 -12.19
C GLN A 203 22.48 12.66 -11.40
N THR A 204 22.18 11.40 -11.64
CA THR A 204 22.90 10.29 -11.04
C THR A 204 23.66 9.57 -12.15
N ASP A 205 24.93 9.29 -11.94
CA ASP A 205 25.71 8.48 -12.86
C ASP A 205 25.27 7.01 -12.82
N PRO A 206 25.73 6.16 -13.76
CA PRO A 206 25.42 4.73 -13.76
C PRO A 206 25.87 3.97 -12.50
N LEU A 207 26.78 4.54 -11.71
CA LEU A 207 27.26 3.98 -10.44
C LEU A 207 26.42 4.42 -9.23
N GLY A 208 25.37 5.23 -9.46
CA GLY A 208 24.52 5.76 -8.40
C GLY A 208 25.10 6.97 -7.68
N ILE A 209 26.19 7.55 -8.15
CA ILE A 209 26.81 8.74 -7.55
C ILE A 209 26.06 9.97 -8.04
N ARG A 210 25.59 10.79 -7.12
CA ARG A 210 24.93 12.07 -7.46
C ARG A 210 25.94 13.05 -8.05
N SER A 211 25.58 13.60 -9.20
CA SER A 211 26.23 14.79 -9.74
C SER A 211 25.68 16.04 -9.04
N PHE A 212 26.50 17.08 -8.90
CA PHE A 212 26.02 18.40 -8.44
C PHE A 212 25.22 19.16 -9.51
N ASN A 213 25.11 18.61 -10.72
CA ASN A 213 24.31 19.20 -11.79
C ASN A 213 22.84 18.85 -11.60
N GLU A 214 22.01 19.87 -11.48
CA GLU A 214 20.56 19.70 -11.43
C GLU A 214 19.97 19.78 -12.84
N ALA A 215 19.08 18.85 -13.16
CA ALA A 215 18.24 18.89 -14.35
C ALA A 215 16.86 19.43 -13.97
N ARG A 216 16.36 20.39 -14.75
CA ARG A 216 15.00 20.91 -14.61
C ARG A 216 14.05 20.12 -15.49
N LEU A 217 13.16 19.33 -14.87
CA LEU A 217 12.11 18.55 -15.54
C LEU A 217 10.79 19.30 -15.50
N PRO A 218 10.25 19.76 -16.64
CA PRO A 218 9.01 20.51 -16.66
C PRO A 218 7.79 19.61 -16.36
N SER A 219 6.77 20.15 -15.74
CA SER A 219 5.58 19.42 -15.27
C SER A 219 4.69 18.85 -16.39
N ASN A 220 4.95 19.19 -17.65
CA ASN A 220 4.31 18.53 -18.80
C ASN A 220 4.98 17.19 -19.17
N ARG A 221 6.21 16.94 -18.70
CA ARG A 221 6.96 15.70 -18.92
C ARG A 221 7.21 14.92 -17.65
N ALA A 222 7.00 15.52 -16.49
CA ALA A 222 7.22 14.84 -15.22
C ALA A 222 6.10 15.15 -14.23
N PHE A 223 5.78 14.21 -13.37
CA PHE A 223 4.83 14.40 -12.28
C PHE A 223 5.28 13.65 -11.05
N LEU A 224 5.02 14.23 -9.87
CA LEU A 224 5.33 13.63 -8.59
C LEU A 224 4.12 12.87 -8.06
N LEU A 225 4.25 11.55 -7.96
CA LEU A 225 3.25 10.70 -7.33
C LEU A 225 3.46 10.73 -5.82
N HIS A 226 2.56 11.38 -5.10
CA HIS A 226 2.48 11.38 -3.65
C HIS A 226 1.03 11.59 -3.22
N LYS A 227 0.68 11.19 -2.01
CA LYS A 227 -0.68 11.34 -1.48
C LYS A 227 -0.70 12.46 -0.44
N PRO A 228 -1.09 13.69 -0.81
CA PRO A 228 -1.08 14.83 0.11
C PRO A 228 -2.12 14.64 1.21
N ARG A 229 -1.74 14.93 2.45
CA ARG A 229 -2.61 14.95 3.64
C ARG A 229 -3.10 16.36 3.96
N ARG A 230 -2.31 17.37 3.58
CA ARG A 230 -2.62 18.80 3.79
C ARG A 230 -2.46 19.56 2.48
N PRO A 231 -3.29 20.60 2.23
CA PRO A 231 -3.24 21.36 0.98
C PRO A 231 -1.88 22.04 0.66
N SER A 232 -1.07 22.29 1.68
CA SER A 232 0.26 22.91 1.54
C SER A 232 1.40 21.90 1.35
N GLU A 233 1.11 20.63 1.16
CA GLU A 233 2.09 19.56 1.00
C GLU A 233 2.50 19.45 -0.47
N LEU A 234 3.76 19.76 -0.77
CA LEU A 234 4.33 19.71 -2.12
C LEU A 234 5.12 18.42 -2.36
N ARG A 235 5.66 17.85 -1.29
CA ARG A 235 6.47 16.63 -1.28
C ARG A 235 5.84 15.60 -0.38
N GLY A 236 5.94 14.34 -0.75
CA GLY A 236 5.38 13.24 0.02
C GLY A 236 6.17 12.90 1.29
N VAL A 237 5.47 12.31 2.24
CA VAL A 237 6.03 11.69 3.44
C VAL A 237 5.56 10.25 3.47
N SER A 238 6.42 9.31 3.87
CA SER A 238 6.09 7.88 3.96
C SER A 238 4.70 7.65 4.55
N MET A 239 3.91 6.81 3.91
CA MET A 239 2.60 6.42 4.44
C MET A 239 2.74 5.68 5.76
N LEU A 240 3.87 4.98 5.97
CA LEU A 240 4.20 4.28 7.21
C LEU A 240 4.56 5.21 8.37
N ALA A 241 4.76 6.51 8.14
CA ALA A 241 5.24 7.45 9.17
C ALA A 241 4.46 7.39 10.50
N LEU A 242 3.13 7.16 10.44
CA LEU A 242 2.28 7.04 11.63
C LEU A 242 2.53 5.77 12.44
N VAL A 243 2.93 4.69 11.79
CA VAL A 243 3.04 3.36 12.40
C VAL A 243 4.48 2.89 12.54
N LEU A 244 5.42 3.56 11.86
CA LEU A 244 6.83 3.15 11.74
C LEU A 244 7.51 2.95 13.10
N LYS A 245 7.31 3.88 14.05
CA LYS A 245 7.86 3.73 15.40
C LYS A 245 7.29 2.48 16.08
N ARG A 246 6.00 2.22 15.92
CA ARG A 246 5.35 1.07 16.54
C ARG A 246 5.80 -0.25 15.91
N ILE A 247 6.04 -0.27 14.60
CA ILE A 247 6.63 -1.42 13.90
C ILE A 247 7.99 -1.74 14.54
N HIS A 248 8.86 -0.76 14.61
CA HIS A 248 10.18 -0.90 15.24
C HIS A 248 10.10 -1.40 16.69
N ASP A 249 9.23 -0.80 17.51
CA ASP A 249 9.06 -1.19 18.92
C ASP A 249 8.56 -2.65 19.05
N VAL A 250 7.73 -3.14 18.12
CA VAL A 250 7.25 -4.54 18.09
C VAL A 250 8.38 -5.48 17.70
N ASP A 251 9.14 -5.15 16.67
CA ASP A 251 10.27 -5.96 16.19
C ASP A 251 11.32 -6.11 17.32
N GLU A 252 11.73 -5.02 17.97
CA GLU A 252 12.66 -5.06 19.11
C GLU A 252 12.11 -5.86 20.30
N TYR A 253 10.80 -5.73 20.58
CA TYR A 253 10.17 -6.49 21.63
C TYR A 253 10.19 -8.01 21.35
N MET A 254 9.90 -8.41 20.12
CA MET A 254 9.92 -9.81 19.72
C MET A 254 11.34 -10.40 19.75
N ASP A 255 12.34 -9.62 19.35
CA ASP A 255 13.74 -10.01 19.45
C ASP A 255 14.19 -10.17 20.91
N ALA A 256 13.80 -9.23 21.77
CA ALA A 256 14.09 -9.33 23.21
C ALA A 256 13.42 -10.53 23.85
N ASP A 257 12.15 -10.84 23.49
CA ASP A 257 11.44 -12.01 23.98
C ASP A 257 12.07 -13.32 23.49
N LEU A 258 12.55 -13.36 22.24
CA LEU A 258 13.30 -14.49 21.69
C LEU A 258 14.62 -14.73 22.44
N ILE A 259 15.36 -13.64 22.72
CA ILE A 259 16.60 -13.71 23.52
C ILE A 259 16.29 -14.23 24.92
N ALA A 260 15.26 -13.70 25.58
CA ALA A 260 14.82 -14.15 26.90
C ALA A 260 14.44 -15.65 26.89
N ALA A 261 13.75 -16.11 25.82
CA ALA A 261 13.41 -17.52 25.64
C ALA A 261 14.65 -18.41 25.49
N ARG A 262 15.64 -17.97 24.70
CA ARG A 262 16.90 -18.68 24.52
C ARG A 262 17.69 -18.77 25.81
N VAL A 263 17.78 -17.66 26.54
CA VAL A 263 18.42 -17.63 27.88
C VAL A 263 17.70 -18.56 28.83
N ALA A 264 16.37 -18.50 28.93
CA ALA A 264 15.57 -19.38 29.76
C ALA A 264 15.80 -20.89 29.44
N ALA A 265 15.91 -21.21 28.16
CA ALA A 265 16.20 -22.59 27.72
C ALA A 265 17.63 -23.06 28.04
N CYS A 266 18.56 -22.13 28.23
CA CYS A 266 19.95 -22.41 28.59
C CYS A 266 20.16 -22.54 30.09
N PHE A 267 19.27 -22.01 30.93
CA PHE A 267 19.41 -22.09 32.37
C PHE A 267 19.00 -23.49 32.88
N GLY A 268 20.00 -24.22 33.39
CA GLY A 268 19.79 -25.43 34.17
C GLY A 268 19.37 -25.13 35.61
N ALA A 269 19.79 -25.94 36.52
CA ALA A 269 19.56 -25.77 37.97
C ALA A 269 20.76 -25.08 38.62
N PHE A 270 20.52 -24.23 39.59
CA PHE A 270 21.55 -23.75 40.51
C PHE A 270 21.54 -24.65 41.75
N VAL A 271 22.71 -25.18 42.13
CA VAL A 271 22.90 -25.87 43.40
C VAL A 271 23.43 -24.88 44.41
N THR A 272 22.63 -24.54 45.40
CA THR A 272 23.04 -23.69 46.54
C THR A 272 23.42 -24.57 47.70
N SER A 273 24.56 -24.32 48.33
CA SER A 273 25.03 -25.01 49.54
C SER A 273 25.02 -24.07 50.73
N SER A 274 24.35 -24.47 51.80
CA SER A 274 24.31 -23.71 53.07
C SER A 274 25.56 -23.89 53.91
N THR A 275 26.44 -24.87 53.56
CA THR A 275 27.63 -25.20 54.35
C THR A 275 28.93 -24.60 53.83
N GLY A 276 28.89 -23.77 52.80
CA GLY A 276 30.06 -23.08 52.25
C GLY A 276 31.16 -23.95 51.62
N SER A 277 30.98 -25.24 51.56
CA SER A 277 31.94 -26.17 50.95
C SER A 277 31.79 -26.11 49.40
N ALA A 278 32.85 -25.71 48.72
CA ALA A 278 32.89 -25.73 47.24
C ALA A 278 32.64 -27.16 46.74
N PRO A 279 31.78 -27.37 45.74
CA PRO A 279 31.50 -28.68 45.18
C PRO A 279 32.74 -29.25 44.52
N MET A 280 33.19 -30.40 45.01
CA MET A 280 34.46 -31.00 44.64
C MET A 280 34.44 -31.86 43.36
N VAL A 281 33.39 -31.92 42.63
CA VAL A 281 33.33 -32.74 41.43
C VAL A 281 32.82 -31.96 40.22
N ALA A 282 33.75 -31.55 39.35
CA ALA A 282 33.46 -31.12 38.01
C ALA A 282 33.57 -32.32 37.05
N ASN A 283 32.50 -32.69 36.39
CA ASN A 283 32.47 -33.86 35.50
C ASN A 283 33.16 -33.62 34.14
N LYS A 284 33.44 -32.39 33.75
CA LYS A 284 34.19 -32.06 32.53
C LYS A 284 34.91 -30.71 32.67
N ILE A 285 36.09 -30.66 32.06
CA ILE A 285 36.86 -29.42 31.85
C ILE A 285 36.66 -29.03 30.38
N ASP A 286 36.18 -27.83 30.14
CA ASP A 286 36.03 -27.27 28.81
C ASP A 286 37.37 -26.98 28.17
N SER A 287 37.41 -26.87 26.83
CA SER A 287 38.63 -26.56 26.05
C SER A 287 39.37 -25.29 26.47
N LYS A 288 38.70 -24.44 27.29
CA LYS A 288 39.27 -23.23 27.91
C LYS A 288 39.64 -23.37 29.39
N GLY A 289 39.71 -24.60 29.91
CA GLY A 289 40.09 -24.86 31.31
C GLY A 289 39.00 -24.58 32.36
N LYS A 290 37.79 -24.24 31.94
CA LYS A 290 36.67 -23.96 32.86
C LYS A 290 35.95 -25.27 33.23
N LYS A 291 35.74 -25.48 34.53
CA LYS A 291 35.00 -26.63 35.06
C LYS A 291 33.51 -26.47 34.79
N VAL A 292 32.93 -27.35 33.97
CA VAL A 292 31.51 -27.30 33.58
C VAL A 292 30.84 -28.60 34.09
N ARG A 293 29.69 -28.43 34.78
CA ARG A 293 28.76 -29.53 35.05
C ARG A 293 27.79 -29.63 33.89
N SER A 294 27.69 -30.77 33.24
CA SER A 294 26.67 -31.04 32.24
C SER A 294 25.49 -31.78 32.89
N MET A 295 24.28 -31.25 32.68
CA MET A 295 23.04 -31.98 32.95
C MET A 295 22.60 -32.70 31.67
N ALA A 296 22.29 -33.99 31.76
CA ALA A 296 21.63 -34.72 30.67
C ALA A 296 20.17 -34.99 31.05
N PRO A 297 19.25 -35.04 30.09
CA PRO A 297 17.85 -35.35 30.35
C PRO A 297 17.72 -36.72 31.06
N GLY A 298 16.95 -36.80 32.14
CA GLY A 298 16.68 -38.03 32.86
C GLY A 298 17.70 -38.43 33.94
N ILE A 299 18.70 -37.58 34.25
CA ILE A 299 19.64 -37.87 35.34
C ILE A 299 19.00 -37.52 36.70
N ILE A 300 18.93 -38.48 37.57
CA ILE A 300 18.63 -38.30 39.01
C ILE A 300 19.96 -38.07 39.71
N GLN A 301 20.18 -36.86 40.24
CA GLN A 301 21.39 -36.49 40.96
C GLN A 301 21.09 -36.42 42.48
N HIS A 302 21.80 -37.20 43.30
CA HIS A 302 21.70 -37.10 44.72
C HIS A 302 22.45 -35.87 45.25
N LEU A 303 21.75 -35.06 46.05
CA LEU A 303 22.29 -33.91 46.73
C LEU A 303 22.87 -34.30 48.07
N ARG A 304 23.90 -33.56 48.51
CA ARG A 304 24.44 -33.73 49.85
C ARG A 304 23.56 -32.97 50.87
N ALA A 305 23.69 -33.38 52.14
CA ALA A 305 23.01 -32.67 53.23
C ALA A 305 23.42 -31.18 53.23
N GLY A 306 22.45 -30.30 53.16
CA GLY A 306 22.65 -28.83 53.05
C GLY A 306 22.75 -28.25 51.63
N GLU A 307 22.66 -29.07 50.59
CA GLU A 307 22.53 -28.62 49.21
C GLU A 307 21.04 -28.56 48.81
N SER A 308 20.64 -27.50 48.15
CA SER A 308 19.32 -27.38 47.54
C SER A 308 19.46 -27.00 46.05
N ILE A 309 18.58 -27.54 45.21
CA ILE A 309 18.48 -27.14 43.80
C ILE A 309 17.41 -26.08 43.71
N SER A 310 17.77 -24.90 43.18
CA SER A 310 16.82 -23.96 42.69
C SER A 310 16.86 -23.92 41.17
N PHE A 311 15.73 -24.19 40.55
CA PHE A 311 15.59 -23.98 39.12
C PHE A 311 15.41 -22.47 38.89
N ALA A 312 16.24 -21.89 38.04
CA ALA A 312 15.98 -20.56 37.56
C ALA A 312 14.79 -20.64 36.60
N GLU A 313 13.59 -20.53 37.11
CA GLU A 313 12.41 -20.28 36.30
C GLU A 313 12.26 -18.77 36.13
N PRO A 314 12.76 -18.18 35.03
CA PRO A 314 12.36 -16.82 34.69
C PRO A 314 10.85 -16.89 34.47
N LYS A 315 10.06 -16.25 35.33
CA LYS A 315 8.60 -16.14 35.21
C LYS A 315 8.29 -15.41 33.92
N ARG A 316 8.18 -16.15 32.83
CA ARG A 316 7.82 -15.64 31.51
C ARG A 316 6.31 -15.80 31.35
N ASN A 317 5.62 -14.68 31.23
CA ASN A 317 4.21 -14.68 30.85
C ASN A 317 4.12 -14.83 29.32
N ALA A 318 4.31 -16.02 28.80
CA ALA A 318 4.29 -16.28 27.35
C ALA A 318 2.95 -15.86 26.69
N GLY A 319 1.84 -15.90 27.41
CA GLY A 319 0.54 -15.41 26.94
C GLY A 319 0.49 -13.91 26.71
N THR A 320 1.14 -13.13 27.56
CA THR A 320 1.15 -11.66 27.48
C THR A 320 1.90 -11.16 26.24
N ALA A 321 2.96 -11.84 25.82
CA ALA A 321 3.73 -11.47 24.63
C ALA A 321 2.89 -11.61 23.34
N SER A 322 2.16 -12.72 23.21
CA SER A 322 1.28 -12.95 22.07
C SER A 322 0.14 -11.95 21.98
N GLU A 323 -0.53 -11.64 23.11
CA GLU A 323 -1.61 -10.66 23.16
C GLU A 323 -1.11 -9.23 22.87
N TYR A 324 0.05 -8.88 23.40
CA TYR A 324 0.69 -7.59 23.12
C TYR A 324 0.99 -7.44 21.64
N SER A 325 1.70 -8.41 21.05
CA SER A 325 2.02 -8.41 19.60
C SER A 325 0.76 -8.32 18.75
N ALA A 326 -0.27 -9.13 19.02
CA ALA A 326 -1.54 -9.09 18.30
C ALA A 326 -2.24 -7.73 18.41
N THR A 327 -2.20 -7.11 19.59
CA THR A 327 -2.79 -5.79 19.82
C THR A 327 -2.04 -4.70 19.05
N GLN A 328 -0.71 -4.71 19.05
CA GLN A 328 0.09 -3.75 18.30
C GLN A 328 -0.11 -3.94 16.79
N THR A 329 -0.14 -5.18 16.30
CA THR A 329 -0.41 -5.46 14.88
C THR A 329 -1.76 -4.93 14.43
N ARG A 330 -2.82 -5.09 15.24
CA ARG A 330 -4.14 -4.48 14.94
C ARG A 330 -4.06 -2.95 14.84
N ARG A 331 -3.32 -2.30 15.74
CA ARG A 331 -3.14 -0.84 15.72
C ARG A 331 -2.33 -0.37 14.52
N ILE A 332 -1.32 -1.13 14.11
CA ILE A 332 -0.52 -0.87 12.91
C ILE A 332 -1.39 -1.00 11.67
N ALA A 333 -2.10 -2.11 11.52
CA ALA A 333 -3.01 -2.35 10.41
C ALA A 333 -4.08 -1.25 10.32
N SER A 334 -4.76 -0.95 11.43
CA SER A 334 -5.76 0.12 11.50
C SER A 334 -5.19 1.51 11.15
N GLY A 335 -3.94 1.81 11.58
CA GLY A 335 -3.25 3.05 11.21
C GLY A 335 -2.97 3.17 9.70
N MET A 336 -2.92 2.05 9.00
CA MET A 336 -2.78 1.97 7.54
C MET A 336 -4.13 1.84 6.81
N GLY A 337 -5.25 1.80 7.54
CA GLY A 337 -6.59 1.62 6.99
C GLY A 337 -6.87 0.19 6.53
N LEU A 338 -6.23 -0.80 7.16
CA LEU A 338 -6.34 -2.23 6.85
C LEU A 338 -6.81 -3.01 8.08
N SER A 339 -7.46 -4.15 7.87
CA SER A 339 -7.70 -5.11 8.93
C SER A 339 -6.43 -5.88 9.30
N ALA A 340 -6.33 -6.33 10.54
CA ALA A 340 -5.21 -7.17 10.96
C ALA A 340 -5.21 -8.52 10.22
N ASP A 341 -6.39 -9.04 9.90
CA ASP A 341 -6.58 -10.32 9.22
C ASP A 341 -5.89 -10.34 7.84
N ILE A 342 -5.98 -9.23 7.08
CA ILE A 342 -5.36 -9.15 5.75
C ILE A 342 -3.85 -8.97 5.82
N VAL A 343 -3.36 -8.28 6.86
CA VAL A 343 -1.93 -8.06 7.09
C VAL A 343 -1.26 -9.36 7.56
N THR A 344 -1.84 -10.03 8.55
CA THR A 344 -1.27 -11.26 9.12
C THR A 344 -1.63 -12.52 8.34
N ARG A 345 -2.58 -12.44 7.39
CA ARG A 345 -3.20 -13.57 6.68
C ARG A 345 -3.81 -14.61 7.63
N ASN A 346 -4.15 -14.20 8.83
CA ASN A 346 -4.77 -15.02 9.84
C ASN A 346 -6.20 -14.56 10.06
N ILE A 347 -7.15 -15.31 9.53
CA ILE A 347 -8.57 -15.00 9.68
C ILE A 347 -8.97 -15.40 11.09
N SER A 348 -9.20 -14.39 11.94
CA SER A 348 -9.65 -14.56 13.31
C SER A 348 -11.16 -14.27 13.41
N GLY A 349 -11.88 -15.15 14.08
CA GLY A 349 -13.30 -14.98 14.33
C GLY A 349 -14.23 -15.84 13.46
N ASN A 350 -15.52 -15.48 13.43
CA ASN A 350 -16.50 -16.18 12.62
C ASN A 350 -16.52 -15.66 11.17
N PHE A 351 -17.09 -16.44 10.27
CA PHE A 351 -17.18 -16.13 8.84
C PHE A 351 -17.81 -14.74 8.57
N SER A 352 -18.81 -14.34 9.34
CA SER A 352 -19.50 -13.06 9.14
C SER A 352 -18.61 -11.87 9.48
N ALA A 353 -17.82 -11.96 10.57
CA ALA A 353 -16.86 -10.91 10.95
C ALA A 353 -15.72 -10.80 9.93
N ALA A 354 -15.14 -11.93 9.50
CA ALA A 354 -14.10 -11.96 8.49
C ALA A 354 -14.58 -11.37 7.16
N ARG A 355 -15.82 -11.69 6.75
CA ARG A 355 -16.44 -11.09 5.56
C ARG A 355 -16.60 -9.58 5.68
N GLN A 356 -17.06 -9.08 6.84
CA GLN A 356 -17.20 -7.64 7.06
C GLN A 356 -15.86 -6.92 6.97
N ASN A 357 -14.82 -7.44 7.63
CA ASN A 357 -13.46 -6.89 7.55
C ASN A 357 -12.97 -6.83 6.09
N MET A 358 -13.18 -7.91 5.32
CA MET A 358 -12.77 -7.96 3.92
C MET A 358 -13.52 -6.92 3.07
N LEU A 359 -14.81 -6.67 3.29
CA LEU A 359 -15.58 -5.66 2.57
C LEU A 359 -15.10 -4.24 2.88
N GLU A 360 -14.71 -3.96 4.12
CA GLU A 360 -14.12 -2.67 4.50
C GLU A 360 -12.72 -2.48 3.89
N ASP A 361 -11.88 -3.51 3.92
CA ASP A 361 -10.57 -3.49 3.26
C ASP A 361 -10.71 -3.22 1.76
N GLN A 362 -11.68 -3.86 1.08
CA GLN A 362 -11.96 -3.61 -0.34
C GLN A 362 -12.32 -2.15 -0.63
N GLN A 363 -13.03 -1.46 0.27
CA GLN A 363 -13.32 -0.03 0.10
C GLN A 363 -12.02 0.80 0.18
N SER A 364 -11.14 0.48 1.12
CA SER A 364 -9.82 1.12 1.25
C SER A 364 -8.96 0.90 0.00
N PHE A 365 -8.96 -0.33 -0.52
CA PHE A 365 -8.24 -0.66 -1.76
C PHE A 365 -8.83 0.06 -2.98
N LYS A 366 -10.15 0.12 -3.14
CA LYS A 366 -10.79 0.86 -4.23
C LYS A 366 -10.43 2.35 -4.23
N GLN A 367 -10.34 2.96 -3.05
CA GLN A 367 -9.88 4.35 -2.94
C GLN A 367 -8.43 4.50 -3.41
N MET A 368 -7.56 3.57 -3.06
CA MET A 368 -6.16 3.58 -3.49
C MET A 368 -6.01 3.26 -4.98
N GLN A 369 -6.78 2.30 -5.51
CA GLN A 369 -6.85 2.00 -6.94
C GLN A 369 -7.24 3.25 -7.74
N ARG A 370 -8.29 3.94 -7.30
CA ARG A 370 -8.72 5.19 -7.92
C ARG A 370 -7.62 6.25 -7.89
N PHE A 371 -6.92 6.38 -6.76
CA PHE A 371 -5.81 7.32 -6.64
C PHE A 371 -4.69 7.00 -7.64
N ILE A 372 -4.26 5.75 -7.74
CA ILE A 372 -3.22 5.33 -8.69
C ILE A 372 -3.68 5.54 -10.14
N ILE A 373 -4.94 5.23 -10.46
CA ILE A 373 -5.52 5.48 -11.77
C ILE A 373 -5.44 6.97 -12.13
N GLU A 374 -5.91 7.84 -11.23
CA GLU A 374 -6.01 9.28 -11.50
C GLU A 374 -4.63 9.96 -11.55
N HIS A 375 -3.69 9.54 -10.68
CA HIS A 375 -2.42 10.25 -10.48
C HIS A 375 -1.21 9.59 -11.15
N PHE A 376 -1.28 8.30 -11.51
CA PHE A 376 -0.22 7.60 -12.23
C PHE A 376 -0.67 7.17 -13.64
N CYS A 377 -1.73 6.37 -13.73
CA CYS A 377 -2.12 5.77 -15.01
C CYS A 377 -2.65 6.81 -16.01
N MET A 378 -3.48 7.75 -15.57
CA MET A 378 -4.06 8.77 -16.45
C MET A 378 -3.04 9.74 -17.06
N PRO A 379 -2.04 10.28 -16.33
CA PRO A 379 -0.96 11.06 -16.93
C PRO A 379 -0.20 10.28 -18.01
N VAL A 380 0.15 9.03 -17.75
CA VAL A 380 0.85 8.16 -18.69
C VAL A 380 -0.02 7.88 -19.92
N TRP A 381 -1.29 7.55 -19.73
CA TRP A 381 -2.23 7.35 -20.83
C TRP A 381 -2.33 8.57 -21.75
N ARG A 382 -2.39 9.76 -21.19
CA ARG A 382 -2.44 10.99 -21.98
C ARG A 382 -1.18 11.18 -22.83
N ALA A 383 -0.01 10.90 -22.28
CA ALA A 383 1.25 10.92 -23.01
C ALA A 383 1.32 9.82 -24.08
N PHE A 384 0.82 8.61 -23.77
CA PHE A 384 0.74 7.52 -24.72
C PHE A 384 -0.14 7.84 -25.92
N ILE A 385 -1.30 8.43 -25.71
CA ILE A 385 -2.18 8.88 -26.81
C ILE A 385 -1.51 9.95 -27.68
N GLU A 386 -0.73 10.84 -27.07
CA GLU A 386 0.07 11.84 -27.80
C GLU A 386 1.19 11.16 -28.62
N ALA A 387 1.83 10.14 -28.06
CA ALA A 387 2.83 9.34 -28.79
C ALA A 387 2.20 8.53 -29.94
N CYS A 388 1.02 7.94 -29.75
CA CYS A 388 0.24 7.29 -30.83
C CYS A 388 -0.14 8.26 -31.95
N TYR A 389 -0.47 9.50 -31.61
CA TYR A 389 -0.71 10.55 -32.60
C TYR A 389 0.56 10.87 -33.38
N LEU A 390 1.70 11.05 -32.73
CA LEU A 390 2.99 11.31 -33.36
C LEU A 390 3.41 10.17 -34.31
N LYS A 391 3.11 8.92 -33.92
CA LYS A 391 3.37 7.72 -34.79
C LYS A 391 2.38 7.59 -35.93
N GLY A 392 1.27 8.34 -35.98
CA GLY A 392 0.26 8.27 -37.04
C GLY A 392 -0.77 7.14 -36.84
N ILE A 393 -0.83 6.48 -35.67
CA ILE A 393 -1.87 5.51 -35.35
C ILE A 393 -3.23 6.21 -35.27
N ILE A 394 -3.25 7.43 -34.76
CA ILE A 394 -4.43 8.29 -34.66
C ILE A 394 -4.39 9.30 -35.84
N PRO A 395 -5.47 9.43 -36.63
CA PRO A 395 -5.53 10.38 -37.74
C PRO A 395 -5.32 11.84 -37.27
N ALA A 396 -4.39 12.55 -37.90
CA ALA A 396 -3.94 13.86 -37.50
C ALA A 396 -5.07 14.92 -37.49
N ASN A 397 -5.90 14.95 -38.54
CA ASN A 397 -6.98 15.94 -38.68
C ASN A 397 -8.04 15.81 -37.59
N ASP A 398 -8.33 14.58 -37.17
CA ASP A 398 -9.35 14.30 -36.15
C ASP A 398 -8.85 14.59 -34.75
N TYR A 399 -7.60 14.21 -34.45
CA TYR A 399 -6.98 14.47 -33.15
C TYR A 399 -6.78 15.98 -32.87
N ALA A 400 -6.25 16.71 -33.86
CA ALA A 400 -6.04 18.15 -33.74
C ALA A 400 -7.36 18.92 -33.45
N ALA A 401 -8.47 18.46 -34.03
CA ALA A 401 -9.78 19.08 -33.84
C ALA A 401 -10.31 18.87 -32.39
N ASN A 402 -10.11 17.73 -31.79
CA ASN A 402 -10.61 17.44 -30.43
C ASN A 402 -9.78 16.41 -29.66
N PRO A 403 -8.59 16.80 -29.13
CA PRO A 403 -7.69 15.88 -28.43
C PRO A 403 -8.31 15.22 -27.18
N LYS A 404 -9.30 15.86 -26.57
CA LYS A 404 -9.94 15.35 -25.35
C LYS A 404 -10.78 14.11 -25.58
N LEU A 405 -11.34 13.93 -26.79
CA LEU A 405 -12.12 12.76 -27.12
C LEU A 405 -11.26 11.49 -27.18
N TYR A 406 -10.02 11.63 -27.66
CA TYR A 406 -9.08 10.53 -27.82
C TYR A 406 -8.43 10.07 -26.51
N LYS A 407 -8.53 10.87 -25.43
CA LYS A 407 -7.98 10.56 -24.11
C LYS A 407 -8.96 9.82 -23.20
N LYS A 408 -10.16 9.48 -23.70
CA LYS A 408 -11.17 8.74 -22.93
C LYS A 408 -10.79 7.27 -22.79
N VAL A 409 -10.79 6.80 -21.55
CA VAL A 409 -10.40 5.44 -21.18
C VAL A 409 -11.19 5.02 -19.94
N ALA A 410 -11.56 3.76 -19.87
CA ALA A 410 -11.93 3.08 -18.63
C ALA A 410 -10.72 2.29 -18.11
N TRP A 411 -10.60 2.13 -16.81
CA TRP A 411 -9.50 1.39 -16.21
C TRP A 411 -10.03 0.17 -15.50
N LEU A 412 -9.48 -0.97 -15.83
CA LEU A 412 -9.77 -2.24 -15.17
C LEU A 412 -8.71 -2.47 -14.09
N ALA A 413 -9.10 -2.23 -12.85
CA ALA A 413 -8.30 -2.55 -11.69
C ALA A 413 -8.54 -4.02 -11.27
N PRO A 414 -7.59 -4.63 -10.52
CA PRO A 414 -7.81 -5.96 -9.96
C PRO A 414 -9.09 -6.03 -9.14
N GLY A 415 -9.92 -7.02 -9.44
CA GLY A 415 -11.09 -7.36 -8.67
C GLY A 415 -10.80 -8.44 -7.62
N TRP A 416 -11.80 -8.79 -6.85
CA TRP A 416 -11.70 -9.86 -5.84
C TRP A 416 -12.58 -11.04 -6.23
N SER A 417 -12.11 -12.23 -5.94
CA SER A 417 -12.91 -13.43 -6.11
C SER A 417 -14.10 -13.43 -5.16
N TRP A 418 -15.22 -13.96 -5.61
CA TRP A 418 -16.42 -14.09 -4.79
C TRP A 418 -16.20 -15.01 -3.58
N ILE A 419 -16.70 -14.60 -2.42
CA ILE A 419 -16.58 -15.38 -1.19
C ILE A 419 -17.58 -16.55 -1.21
N ASP A 420 -18.81 -16.29 -1.70
CA ASP A 420 -19.85 -17.29 -1.94
C ASP A 420 -20.30 -17.19 -3.40
N PRO A 421 -19.64 -17.93 -4.31
CA PRO A 421 -19.89 -17.79 -5.74
C PRO A 421 -21.35 -18.02 -6.13
N VAL A 422 -22.02 -18.96 -5.49
CA VAL A 422 -23.41 -19.30 -5.85
C VAL A 422 -24.36 -18.16 -5.49
N LYS A 423 -24.26 -17.64 -4.28
CA LYS A 423 -25.11 -16.53 -3.84
C LYS A 423 -24.83 -15.25 -4.60
N GLU A 424 -23.55 -14.95 -4.87
CA GLU A 424 -23.15 -13.73 -5.57
C GLU A 424 -23.54 -13.78 -7.04
N VAL A 425 -23.39 -14.93 -7.72
CA VAL A 425 -23.87 -15.10 -9.10
C VAL A 425 -25.38 -14.94 -9.19
N ASN A 426 -26.15 -15.53 -8.25
CA ASN A 426 -27.60 -15.39 -8.24
C ASN A 426 -28.01 -13.93 -7.96
N ALA A 427 -27.38 -13.27 -7.00
CA ALA A 427 -27.62 -11.85 -6.71
C ALA A 427 -27.33 -10.97 -7.92
N ASN A 428 -26.21 -11.18 -8.62
CA ASN A 428 -25.85 -10.43 -9.82
C ASN A 428 -26.83 -10.70 -10.96
N LYS A 429 -27.27 -11.96 -11.16
CA LYS A 429 -28.29 -12.28 -12.17
C LYS A 429 -29.59 -11.53 -11.90
N GLU A 430 -30.06 -11.51 -10.66
CA GLU A 430 -31.29 -10.81 -10.29
C GLU A 430 -31.12 -9.28 -10.38
N ALA A 431 -29.96 -8.75 -10.00
CA ALA A 431 -29.65 -7.32 -10.12
C ALA A 431 -29.63 -6.85 -11.59
N ILE A 432 -29.03 -7.65 -12.51
CA ILE A 432 -29.04 -7.37 -13.96
C ILE A 432 -30.47 -7.43 -14.49
N LYS A 433 -31.27 -8.45 -14.14
CA LYS A 433 -32.67 -8.57 -14.55
C LYS A 433 -33.51 -7.39 -14.07
N ALA A 434 -33.27 -6.92 -12.86
CA ALA A 434 -33.94 -5.76 -12.26
C ALA A 434 -33.46 -4.41 -12.83
N GLY A 435 -32.42 -4.39 -13.67
CA GLY A 435 -31.85 -3.16 -14.21
C GLY A 435 -31.04 -2.34 -13.20
N LEU A 436 -30.65 -2.93 -12.07
CA LEU A 436 -29.87 -2.26 -11.00
C LEU A 436 -28.37 -2.22 -11.30
N THR A 437 -27.88 -3.13 -12.14
CA THR A 437 -26.47 -3.20 -12.56
C THR A 437 -26.39 -3.69 -14.00
N THR A 438 -25.23 -3.52 -14.63
CA THR A 438 -24.96 -3.97 -15.99
C THR A 438 -23.97 -5.13 -16.01
N LEU A 439 -23.87 -5.84 -17.14
CA LEU A 439 -22.86 -6.87 -17.34
C LEU A 439 -21.45 -6.27 -17.27
N GLU A 440 -21.27 -5.04 -17.80
CA GLU A 440 -20.04 -4.27 -17.73
C GLU A 440 -19.61 -4.04 -16.27
N ASP A 441 -20.54 -3.62 -15.40
CA ASP A 441 -20.26 -3.39 -13.97
C ASP A 441 -19.81 -4.67 -13.26
N VAL A 442 -20.51 -5.79 -13.53
CA VAL A 442 -20.21 -7.10 -12.90
C VAL A 442 -18.86 -7.63 -13.36
N CYS A 443 -18.54 -7.55 -14.65
CA CYS A 443 -17.27 -7.96 -15.22
C CYS A 443 -16.13 -7.09 -14.70
N SER A 444 -16.32 -5.76 -14.70
CA SER A 444 -15.33 -4.80 -14.19
C SER A 444 -15.04 -4.98 -12.71
N ALA A 445 -16.05 -5.32 -11.88
CA ALA A 445 -15.84 -5.66 -10.48
C ALA A 445 -14.95 -6.88 -10.25
N SER A 446 -14.87 -7.77 -11.25
CA SER A 446 -13.99 -8.94 -11.27
C SER A 446 -12.67 -8.69 -12.01
N GLY A 447 -12.42 -7.45 -12.47
CA GLY A 447 -11.21 -7.07 -13.24
C GLY A 447 -11.20 -7.60 -14.66
N LYS A 448 -12.36 -7.92 -15.25
CA LYS A 448 -12.50 -8.44 -16.60
C LYS A 448 -13.19 -7.41 -17.50
N ASP A 449 -12.81 -7.39 -18.77
CA ASP A 449 -13.52 -6.66 -19.80
C ASP A 449 -14.74 -7.48 -20.28
N TRP A 450 -15.92 -6.89 -20.26
CA TRP A 450 -17.14 -7.57 -20.67
C TRP A 450 -17.20 -7.85 -22.18
N GLU A 451 -16.58 -6.99 -22.99
CA GLU A 451 -16.50 -7.18 -24.45
C GLU A 451 -15.59 -8.37 -24.76
N GLU A 452 -14.40 -8.45 -24.16
CA GLU A 452 -13.51 -9.63 -24.28
C GLU A 452 -14.19 -10.92 -23.79
N VAL A 453 -14.93 -10.85 -22.68
CA VAL A 453 -15.68 -12.02 -22.17
C VAL A 453 -16.74 -12.48 -23.17
N LEU A 454 -17.44 -11.56 -23.83
CA LEU A 454 -18.45 -11.92 -24.84
C LEU A 454 -17.81 -12.45 -26.12
N GLU A 455 -16.72 -11.85 -26.60
CA GLU A 455 -15.98 -12.33 -27.78
C GLU A 455 -15.43 -13.75 -27.54
N GLN A 456 -14.80 -13.96 -26.37
CA GLN A 456 -14.29 -15.26 -25.98
C GLN A 456 -15.41 -16.32 -25.88
N ARG A 457 -16.53 -15.95 -25.28
CA ARG A 457 -17.69 -16.84 -25.19
C ARG A 457 -18.28 -17.22 -26.52
N LYS A 458 -18.27 -16.29 -27.49
CA LYS A 458 -18.69 -16.57 -28.83
C LYS A 458 -17.74 -17.56 -29.52
N LEU A 459 -16.44 -17.35 -29.43
CA LEU A 459 -15.42 -18.27 -29.98
C LEU A 459 -15.56 -19.67 -29.38
N GLU A 460 -15.79 -19.76 -28.07
CA GLU A 460 -16.02 -21.04 -27.38
C GLU A 460 -17.30 -21.73 -27.88
N GLN A 461 -18.40 -20.99 -28.03
CA GLN A 461 -19.66 -21.54 -28.54
C GLN A 461 -19.53 -22.04 -29.98
N ASP A 462 -18.84 -21.29 -30.84
CA ASP A 462 -18.63 -21.70 -32.23
C ASP A 462 -17.74 -22.96 -32.25
N ARG A 463 -16.69 -23.05 -31.42
CA ARG A 463 -15.83 -24.22 -31.33
C ARG A 463 -16.55 -25.45 -30.75
N ILE A 464 -17.40 -25.28 -29.74
CA ILE A 464 -18.24 -26.34 -29.18
C ILE A 464 -19.19 -26.92 -30.26
N LYS A 465 -19.81 -26.04 -31.05
CA LYS A 465 -20.65 -26.47 -32.19
C LYS A 465 -19.86 -27.25 -33.21
N GLU A 466 -18.66 -26.78 -33.59
CA GLU A 466 -17.77 -27.48 -34.52
C GLU A 466 -17.37 -28.88 -34.02
N LEU A 467 -17.13 -29.02 -32.70
CA LEU A 467 -16.73 -30.29 -32.10
C LEU A 467 -17.92 -31.22 -31.79
N GLY A 468 -19.16 -30.77 -31.98
CA GLY A 468 -20.35 -31.54 -31.69
C GLY A 468 -20.57 -31.87 -30.21
N VAL A 469 -20.01 -31.05 -29.30
CA VAL A 469 -20.16 -31.20 -27.86
C VAL A 469 -21.28 -30.32 -27.39
N ALA A 470 -22.26 -30.86 -26.65
CA ALA A 470 -23.25 -30.05 -25.95
C ALA A 470 -22.79 -29.78 -24.50
N LEU A 471 -22.63 -28.50 -24.18
CA LEU A 471 -22.51 -28.05 -22.76
C LEU A 471 -23.93 -27.72 -22.30
N ASP A 472 -24.47 -28.52 -21.40
CA ASP A 472 -25.70 -28.13 -20.68
C ASP A 472 -25.44 -26.91 -19.81
N MET A 473 -26.44 -26.05 -19.66
CA MET A 473 -26.37 -24.85 -18.81
C MET A 473 -26.13 -25.21 -17.33
N ASN A 474 -26.25 -26.47 -16.96
CA ASN A 474 -25.93 -27.02 -15.64
C ASN A 474 -24.49 -27.51 -15.49
N GLY A 475 -23.64 -27.41 -16.51
CA GLY A 475 -22.22 -27.76 -16.46
C GLY A 475 -21.88 -29.21 -16.77
N ASP A 476 -22.87 -30.07 -17.11
CA ASP A 476 -22.62 -31.42 -17.55
C ASP A 476 -22.31 -31.46 -19.05
N ILE A 477 -21.24 -32.18 -19.39
CA ILE A 477 -20.86 -32.41 -20.78
C ILE A 477 -21.60 -33.64 -21.29
N THR A 478 -22.62 -33.43 -22.12
CA THR A 478 -23.32 -34.51 -22.81
C THR A 478 -22.85 -34.60 -24.25
N ASN A 479 -22.48 -35.80 -24.71
CA ASN A 479 -22.14 -36.06 -26.09
C ASN A 479 -23.43 -36.17 -26.92
N LEU A 480 -23.62 -35.28 -27.90
CA LEU A 480 -24.75 -35.30 -28.84
C LEU A 480 -24.81 -36.58 -29.72
N ALA A 481 -23.87 -37.52 -29.56
CA ALA A 481 -23.79 -38.73 -30.38
C ALA A 481 -24.83 -39.82 -30.03
N ASP A 482 -25.48 -39.75 -28.84
CA ASP A 482 -26.40 -40.81 -28.39
C ASP A 482 -27.89 -40.54 -28.62
N ASP A 483 -28.30 -39.30 -28.98
CA ASP A 483 -29.74 -39.00 -29.15
C ASP A 483 -30.32 -39.42 -30.54
N ASN A 484 -29.50 -39.89 -31.48
CA ASN A 484 -29.97 -40.38 -32.78
C ASN A 484 -30.21 -41.91 -32.84
N ALA A 485 -30.05 -42.62 -31.74
CA ALA A 485 -30.16 -44.09 -31.71
C ALA A 485 -31.49 -44.62 -31.16
N THR A 486 -32.39 -43.77 -30.66
CA THR A 486 -33.64 -44.20 -29.99
C THR A 486 -34.93 -44.03 -30.82
N ASP A 487 -34.89 -43.35 -31.99
CA ASP A 487 -36.10 -43.13 -32.82
C ASP A 487 -36.30 -44.13 -33.98
N MET A 488 -35.56 -45.24 -34.02
CA MET A 488 -35.78 -46.30 -35.01
C MET A 488 -36.08 -47.68 -34.37
N LYS A 489 -37.05 -47.80 -33.44
CA LYS A 489 -37.69 -49.06 -33.09
C LYS A 489 -39.08 -48.77 -32.53
N GLY A 490 -40.09 -48.90 -33.38
CA GLY A 490 -41.47 -48.91 -32.91
C GLY A 490 -42.54 -48.68 -33.96
N ASP A 491 -42.44 -49.45 -35.08
CA ASP A 491 -43.61 -49.71 -35.86
C ASP A 491 -43.40 -51.06 -36.54
N ASP A 492 -43.86 -52.13 -35.85
CA ASP A 492 -44.29 -53.41 -36.46
C ASP A 492 -44.90 -54.27 -35.33
N SER A 493 -46.23 -54.24 -35.21
CA SER A 493 -47.14 -55.35 -35.01
C SER A 493 -48.48 -54.87 -34.36
#